data_793eb6ac9d7672e2f3276f78f755f985
#
_entry.id   793eb6ac9d7672e2f3276f78f755f985
#
_cell.length_a   1.000
_cell.length_b   1.000
_cell.length_c   1.000
_cell.angle_alpha   90.00
_cell.angle_beta   90.00
_cell.angle_gamma   90.00
#
_symmetry.space_group_name_H-M   'P 1'
#
loop_
_entity.id
_entity.type
_entity.pdbx_description
1 polymer ?
#
loop_
_entity_poly.entity_id
_entity_poly.type
_entity_poly.pdbx_seq_one_letter_code
_entity_poly.pdbx_strand_id
1 'polypeptide(L)'
;MGNKSTDKTEKTEKTEAFTVKKLAEWISIKKIAVAVGFAFFASMVPNWLLAFIARPSGDDYGYSAASHQTWLHTHSVIEVLRTGLETTKQMCQVWNGDWFSVFIFTLMPEAFVYRSFWIVPVFWTLAMIAATYYMVHEVFTNYFGLKWYEGGVVTLLILLMFYQWIPSSGIGMYWYVGVIHYMMPHVLAMLLIGFLLKYLRTDKFRYIIFSVLGMIAIGGSSYYSAFLVLFSYVLMFVIVKNKKRAGVFAFPTFAGMIALYFQVTAPGNAARVGGEQMGFSVGKAAFTIVEALWQGAVNVVNYWRETPLLFVLLFFVAVVAWECLSEAKLKFEFKYPVLWVGYMFGVYAAMYAPELYAATEVSGGPGTMEYLTFILTTVSSVIYVEGWILRKLELRHTLKRREIYHKCITVPAVFVCLVLCLVFRGNLKDSLFYSSCSYIASGQAADFKEQMESQERILRDDSIKEAYLCPTNPEQGPLMHMPVIKNPEAFTNRVVGNFYGKDMVTTTE
;
A
#
# COMPACT_ATOMS: atom_id res chain seq x y z
N MET A 1 -68.74 8.74 -6.13
CA MET A 1 -67.47 8.58 -6.81
C MET A 1 -66.29 8.86 -5.87
N GLY A 2 -66.15 8.12 -4.78
CA GLY A 2 -65.13 8.44 -3.74
C GLY A 2 -64.28 7.26 -3.23
N ASN A 3 -64.36 6.06 -3.82
CA ASN A 3 -63.75 4.89 -3.17
C ASN A 3 -62.66 4.14 -4.00
N LYS A 4 -62.27 4.65 -5.19
CA LYS A 4 -61.26 4.00 -6.02
C LYS A 4 -59.85 4.61 -5.89
N SER A 5 -59.71 5.80 -5.31
CA SER A 5 -58.44 6.51 -5.14
C SER A 5 -57.64 6.03 -3.92
N THR A 6 -58.35 5.78 -2.80
CA THR A 6 -57.74 5.29 -1.55
C THR A 6 -57.23 3.86 -1.64
N ASP A 7 -57.89 2.97 -2.39
CA ASP A 7 -57.49 1.57 -2.55
C ASP A 7 -56.23 1.42 -3.42
N LYS A 8 -56.04 2.32 -4.41
CA LYS A 8 -54.80 2.35 -5.22
C LYS A 8 -53.59 2.83 -4.41
N THR A 9 -53.76 3.85 -3.58
CA THR A 9 -52.67 4.41 -2.75
C THR A 9 -52.25 3.38 -1.68
N GLU A 10 -53.19 2.72 -1.02
CA GLU A 10 -52.90 1.70 -0.02
C GLU A 10 -52.28 0.42 -0.60
N LYS A 11 -52.66 0.03 -1.84
CA LYS A 11 -51.97 -1.07 -2.57
C LYS A 11 -50.56 -0.71 -3.02
N THR A 12 -50.32 0.53 -3.45
CA THR A 12 -49.01 1.01 -3.84
C THR A 12 -48.10 1.08 -2.63
N GLU A 13 -48.53 1.65 -1.49
CA GLU A 13 -47.77 1.66 -0.25
C GLU A 13 -47.45 0.26 0.30
N LYS A 14 -48.42 -0.68 0.26
CA LYS A 14 -48.16 -2.07 0.65
C LYS A 14 -47.17 -2.79 -0.27
N THR A 15 -47.23 -2.51 -1.55
CA THR A 15 -46.32 -3.07 -2.55
C THR A 15 -44.91 -2.49 -2.39
N GLU A 16 -44.77 -1.17 -2.17
CA GLU A 16 -43.49 -0.51 -1.91
C GLU A 16 -42.89 -0.97 -0.57
N ALA A 17 -43.66 -1.04 0.50
CA ALA A 17 -43.21 -1.56 1.79
C ALA A 17 -42.75 -3.04 1.70
N PHE A 18 -43.44 -3.86 0.90
CA PHE A 18 -43.07 -5.25 0.68
C PHE A 18 -41.76 -5.37 -0.15
N THR A 19 -41.56 -4.49 -1.15
CA THR A 19 -40.37 -4.45 -1.96
C THR A 19 -39.15 -3.99 -1.17
N VAL A 20 -39.27 -2.94 -0.37
CA VAL A 20 -38.19 -2.44 0.51
C VAL A 20 -37.85 -3.47 1.58
N LYS A 21 -38.85 -4.18 2.15
CA LYS A 21 -38.59 -5.25 3.11
C LYS A 21 -37.83 -6.41 2.50
N LYS A 22 -38.20 -6.87 1.29
CA LYS A 22 -37.44 -7.91 0.55
C LYS A 22 -36.04 -7.47 0.21
N LEU A 23 -35.84 -6.22 -0.24
CA LEU A 23 -34.53 -5.66 -0.54
C LEU A 23 -33.65 -5.61 0.72
N ALA A 24 -34.19 -5.16 1.85
CA ALA A 24 -33.49 -5.12 3.13
C ALA A 24 -33.09 -6.52 3.63
N GLU A 25 -33.94 -7.54 3.44
CA GLU A 25 -33.61 -8.94 3.75
C GLU A 25 -32.56 -9.51 2.78
N TRP A 26 -32.51 -9.00 1.55
CA TRP A 26 -31.52 -9.43 0.53
C TRP A 26 -30.14 -8.82 0.77
N ILE A 27 -30.02 -7.57 1.24
CA ILE A 27 -28.75 -6.91 1.54
C ILE A 27 -28.24 -7.44 2.89
N SER A 28 -27.13 -8.16 2.88
CA SER A 28 -26.45 -8.65 4.08
C SER A 28 -24.94 -8.43 3.95
N ILE A 29 -24.23 -8.25 5.06
CA ILE A 29 -22.76 -8.08 5.06
C ILE A 29 -22.06 -9.21 4.34
N LYS A 30 -22.54 -10.45 4.44
CA LYS A 30 -21.96 -11.58 3.70
C LYS A 30 -22.07 -11.40 2.19
N LYS A 31 -23.21 -10.93 1.69
CA LYS A 31 -23.39 -10.65 0.25
C LYS A 31 -22.59 -9.43 -0.19
N ILE A 32 -22.52 -8.40 0.64
CA ILE A 32 -21.65 -7.24 0.41
C ILE A 32 -20.19 -7.70 0.33
N ALA A 33 -19.73 -8.55 1.24
CA ALA A 33 -18.36 -9.08 1.21
C ALA A 33 -18.06 -9.85 -0.09
N VAL A 34 -19.00 -10.65 -0.58
CA VAL A 34 -18.88 -11.35 -1.87
C VAL A 34 -18.83 -10.36 -3.04
N ALA A 35 -19.71 -9.36 -3.06
CA ALA A 35 -19.76 -8.35 -4.13
C ALA A 35 -18.48 -7.49 -4.16
N VAL A 36 -18.02 -7.02 -3.00
CA VAL A 36 -16.76 -6.26 -2.89
C VAL A 36 -15.56 -7.11 -3.25
N GLY A 37 -15.55 -8.39 -2.84
CA GLY A 37 -14.51 -9.34 -3.23
C GLY A 37 -14.45 -9.54 -4.74
N PHE A 38 -15.61 -9.77 -5.37
CA PHE A 38 -15.67 -9.86 -6.83
C PHE A 38 -15.20 -8.57 -7.51
N ALA A 39 -15.66 -7.40 -7.07
CA ALA A 39 -15.26 -6.11 -7.61
C ALA A 39 -13.74 -5.90 -7.49
N PHE A 40 -13.15 -6.18 -6.31
CA PHE A 40 -11.72 -6.06 -6.09
C PHE A 40 -10.92 -6.99 -7.01
N PHE A 41 -11.21 -8.29 -6.99
CA PHE A 41 -10.43 -9.26 -7.80
C PHE A 41 -10.63 -9.02 -9.30
N ALA A 42 -11.85 -8.73 -9.75
CA ALA A 42 -12.11 -8.39 -11.16
C ALA A 42 -11.35 -7.13 -11.58
N SER A 43 -11.28 -6.11 -10.72
CA SER A 43 -10.52 -4.88 -11.02
C SER A 43 -9.00 -5.09 -11.04
N MET A 44 -8.48 -6.14 -10.41
CA MET A 44 -7.05 -6.47 -10.43
C MET A 44 -6.63 -7.34 -11.63
N VAL A 45 -7.57 -8.01 -12.33
CA VAL A 45 -7.24 -8.89 -13.46
C VAL A 45 -6.42 -8.20 -14.55
N PRO A 46 -6.79 -7.00 -15.06
CA PRO A 46 -5.99 -6.33 -16.09
C PRO A 46 -4.57 -6.02 -15.62
N ASN A 47 -4.41 -5.67 -14.33
CA ASN A 47 -3.11 -5.39 -13.74
C ASN A 47 -2.22 -6.63 -13.68
N TRP A 48 -2.78 -7.78 -13.32
CA TRP A 48 -2.04 -9.04 -13.31
C TRP A 48 -1.73 -9.53 -14.73
N LEU A 49 -2.57 -9.24 -15.73
CA LEU A 49 -2.24 -9.50 -17.13
C LEU A 49 -1.05 -8.65 -17.57
N LEU A 50 -1.01 -7.37 -17.20
CA LEU A 50 0.12 -6.48 -17.48
C LEU A 50 1.41 -6.88 -16.73
N ALA A 51 1.31 -7.62 -15.62
CA ALA A 51 2.48 -8.16 -14.94
C ALA A 51 3.36 -9.04 -15.85
N PHE A 52 2.74 -9.80 -16.78
CA PHE A 52 3.48 -10.64 -17.74
C PHE A 52 4.10 -9.85 -18.90
N ILE A 53 3.72 -8.58 -19.04
CA ILE A 53 4.27 -7.65 -20.03
C ILE A 53 5.36 -6.78 -19.40
N ALA A 54 5.23 -6.46 -18.11
CA ALA A 54 6.19 -5.64 -17.38
C ALA A 54 7.63 -6.19 -17.46
N ARG A 55 8.59 -5.29 -17.48
CA ARG A 55 10.02 -5.58 -17.54
C ARG A 55 10.79 -4.79 -16.49
N PRO A 56 11.98 -5.26 -16.09
CA PRO A 56 12.89 -4.47 -15.30
C PRO A 56 13.19 -3.13 -15.96
N SER A 57 13.50 -2.11 -15.18
CA SER A 57 13.65 -0.76 -15.68
C SER A 57 14.70 0.02 -14.90
N GLY A 58 15.61 0.69 -15.60
CA GLY A 58 16.57 1.60 -15.00
C GLY A 58 17.34 1.01 -13.82
N ASP A 59 17.02 1.48 -12.61
CA ASP A 59 17.67 1.05 -11.37
C ASP A 59 17.57 -0.46 -11.09
N ASP A 60 16.53 -1.14 -11.58
CA ASP A 60 16.38 -2.59 -11.43
C ASP A 60 17.58 -3.32 -12.02
N TYR A 61 18.01 -2.90 -13.21
CA TYR A 61 19.24 -3.38 -13.85
C TYR A 61 20.48 -2.94 -13.10
N GLY A 62 20.53 -1.65 -12.69
CA GLY A 62 21.71 -1.07 -12.05
C GLY A 62 22.11 -1.80 -10.77
N TYR A 63 21.16 -2.01 -9.86
CA TYR A 63 21.41 -2.69 -8.59
C TYR A 63 21.66 -4.19 -8.75
N SER A 64 21.05 -4.85 -9.72
CA SER A 64 21.15 -6.31 -9.89
C SER A 64 22.25 -6.76 -10.85
N ALA A 65 22.88 -5.85 -11.60
CA ALA A 65 23.88 -6.19 -12.62
C ALA A 65 25.03 -7.08 -12.10
N ALA A 66 25.67 -6.68 -11.00
CA ALA A 66 26.78 -7.46 -10.42
C ALA A 66 26.36 -8.87 -9.97
N SER A 67 25.17 -8.99 -9.35
CA SER A 67 24.62 -10.28 -8.95
C SER A 67 24.23 -11.15 -10.15
N HIS A 68 23.70 -10.53 -11.22
CA HIS A 68 23.40 -11.22 -12.48
C HIS A 68 24.67 -11.78 -13.13
N GLN A 69 25.70 -10.96 -13.28
CA GLN A 69 26.99 -11.41 -13.83
C GLN A 69 27.63 -12.51 -12.98
N THR A 70 27.61 -12.36 -11.65
CA THR A 70 28.08 -13.41 -10.74
C THR A 70 27.32 -14.72 -10.94
N TRP A 71 26.00 -14.67 -11.08
CA TRP A 71 25.17 -15.84 -11.34
C TRP A 71 25.51 -16.53 -12.67
N LEU A 72 25.69 -15.75 -13.75
CA LEU A 72 26.05 -16.29 -15.07
C LEU A 72 27.40 -17.02 -15.05
N HIS A 73 28.38 -16.52 -14.29
CA HIS A 73 29.71 -17.11 -14.24
C HIS A 73 29.84 -18.26 -13.25
N THR A 74 29.11 -18.24 -12.14
CA THR A 74 29.37 -19.19 -11.03
C THR A 74 28.23 -20.15 -10.76
N HIS A 75 27.01 -19.80 -11.10
CA HIS A 75 25.78 -20.48 -10.68
C HIS A 75 25.71 -20.76 -9.16
N SER A 76 26.43 -19.96 -8.36
CA SER A 76 26.54 -20.12 -6.91
C SER A 76 25.70 -19.07 -6.18
N VAL A 77 24.69 -19.53 -5.44
CA VAL A 77 23.86 -18.67 -4.58
C VAL A 77 24.72 -17.96 -3.52
N ILE A 78 25.73 -18.65 -2.98
CA ILE A 78 26.60 -18.07 -1.93
C ILE A 78 27.40 -16.91 -2.51
N GLU A 79 27.99 -17.04 -3.71
CA GLU A 79 28.73 -15.95 -4.35
C GLU A 79 27.79 -14.78 -4.73
N VAL A 80 26.57 -15.06 -5.19
CA VAL A 80 25.57 -14.02 -5.45
C VAL A 80 25.22 -13.24 -4.16
N LEU A 81 25.01 -13.92 -3.04
CA LEU A 81 24.73 -13.25 -1.76
C LEU A 81 25.93 -12.42 -1.29
N ARG A 82 27.16 -12.91 -1.51
CA ARG A 82 28.40 -12.15 -1.21
C ARG A 82 28.49 -10.89 -2.07
N THR A 83 28.30 -11.02 -3.39
CA THR A 83 28.28 -9.88 -4.32
C THR A 83 27.19 -8.88 -3.93
N GLY A 84 26.00 -9.34 -3.57
CA GLY A 84 24.91 -8.49 -3.08
C GLY A 84 25.28 -7.69 -1.83
N LEU A 85 25.98 -8.31 -0.87
CA LEU A 85 26.46 -7.63 0.35
C LEU A 85 27.56 -6.59 0.02
N GLU A 86 28.46 -6.90 -0.90
CA GLU A 86 29.50 -5.96 -1.35
C GLU A 86 28.90 -4.76 -2.08
N THR A 87 27.95 -4.98 -2.99
CA THR A 87 27.18 -3.92 -3.67
C THR A 87 26.45 -3.04 -2.64
N THR A 88 25.80 -3.66 -1.66
CA THR A 88 25.12 -2.93 -0.58
C THR A 88 26.08 -2.04 0.20
N LYS A 89 27.23 -2.59 0.60
CA LYS A 89 28.25 -1.83 1.32
C LYS A 89 28.76 -0.64 0.48
N GLN A 90 28.98 -0.84 -0.82
CA GLN A 90 29.39 0.23 -1.73
C GLN A 90 28.31 1.32 -1.82
N MET A 91 27.04 0.95 -2.01
CA MET A 91 25.93 1.91 -2.12
C MET A 91 25.75 2.72 -0.84
N CYS A 92 25.93 2.11 0.33
CA CYS A 92 25.91 2.83 1.61
C CYS A 92 27.04 3.86 1.76
N GLN A 93 28.14 3.72 1.02
CA GLN A 93 29.24 4.70 1.01
C GLN A 93 29.01 5.84 0.03
N VAL A 94 28.38 5.58 -1.14
CA VAL A 94 28.37 6.53 -2.25
C VAL A 94 26.99 7.10 -2.59
N TRP A 95 25.86 6.49 -2.12
CA TRP A 95 24.54 6.85 -2.59
C TRP A 95 23.49 7.04 -1.49
N ASN A 96 23.18 5.99 -0.71
CA ASN A 96 22.14 6.05 0.33
C ASN A 96 22.34 4.99 1.42
N GLY A 97 21.67 5.17 2.55
CA GLY A 97 21.75 4.28 3.70
C GLY A 97 20.74 3.13 3.75
N ASP A 98 19.96 2.91 2.70
CA ASP A 98 18.85 1.93 2.68
C ASP A 98 19.37 0.48 2.55
N TRP A 99 20.27 0.09 3.46
CA TRP A 99 21.09 -1.12 3.36
C TRP A 99 20.29 -2.40 3.18
N PHE A 100 19.10 -2.55 3.80
CA PHE A 100 18.31 -3.76 3.63
C PHE A 100 17.59 -3.77 2.28
N SER A 101 16.97 -2.66 1.87
CA SER A 101 16.36 -2.55 0.54
C SER A 101 17.40 -2.75 -0.56
N VAL A 102 18.54 -2.10 -0.46
CA VAL A 102 19.63 -2.22 -1.45
C VAL A 102 20.10 -3.67 -1.58
N PHE A 103 20.26 -4.38 -0.46
CA PHE A 103 20.58 -5.82 -0.52
C PHE A 103 19.51 -6.60 -1.29
N ILE A 104 18.24 -6.35 -1.02
CA ILE A 104 17.15 -7.03 -1.75
C ILE A 104 17.11 -6.60 -3.22
N PHE A 105 17.40 -5.33 -3.57
CA PHE A 105 17.49 -4.87 -4.97
C PHE A 105 18.45 -5.70 -5.80
N THR A 106 19.57 -6.15 -5.21
CA THR A 106 20.55 -7.00 -5.90
C THR A 106 20.02 -8.39 -6.25
N LEU A 107 18.89 -8.80 -5.65
CA LEU A 107 18.28 -10.11 -5.81
C LEU A 107 17.03 -10.08 -6.69
N MET A 108 16.97 -9.19 -7.69
CA MET A 108 15.86 -9.11 -8.63
C MET A 108 15.63 -10.47 -9.32
N PRO A 109 14.37 -10.98 -9.36
CA PRO A 109 14.07 -12.31 -9.93
C PRO A 109 14.60 -12.49 -11.36
N GLU A 110 14.41 -11.50 -12.21
CA GLU A 110 14.85 -11.54 -13.63
C GLU A 110 16.37 -11.69 -13.79
N ALA A 111 17.18 -11.31 -12.79
CA ALA A 111 18.63 -11.50 -12.79
C ALA A 111 19.03 -12.99 -12.76
N PHE A 112 18.13 -13.88 -12.33
CA PHE A 112 18.41 -15.31 -12.14
C PHE A 112 17.58 -16.20 -13.07
N VAL A 113 16.33 -15.80 -13.34
CA VAL A 113 15.40 -16.58 -14.18
C VAL A 113 14.76 -15.64 -15.21
N TYR A 114 15.04 -15.91 -16.46
CA TYR A 114 14.49 -15.15 -17.59
C TYR A 114 12.95 -15.12 -17.57
N ARG A 115 12.38 -13.96 -17.84
CA ARG A 115 10.92 -13.71 -17.84
C ARG A 115 10.23 -14.01 -16.51
N SER A 116 10.95 -13.84 -15.40
CA SER A 116 10.38 -14.00 -14.06
C SER A 116 9.91 -12.69 -13.42
N PHE A 117 10.05 -11.55 -14.09
CA PHE A 117 9.72 -10.24 -13.53
C PHE A 117 8.25 -10.13 -13.09
N TRP A 118 7.33 -10.86 -13.73
CA TRP A 118 5.92 -10.94 -13.34
C TRP A 118 5.71 -11.35 -11.86
N ILE A 119 6.67 -12.04 -11.26
CA ILE A 119 6.63 -12.41 -9.83
C ILE A 119 6.54 -11.15 -8.96
N VAL A 120 7.20 -10.05 -9.36
CA VAL A 120 7.24 -8.81 -8.55
C VAL A 120 5.82 -8.25 -8.32
N PRO A 121 5.06 -7.81 -9.34
CA PRO A 121 3.72 -7.24 -9.12
C PRO A 121 2.72 -8.26 -8.55
N VAL A 122 2.79 -9.53 -8.95
CA VAL A 122 1.85 -10.55 -8.46
C VAL A 122 2.13 -10.92 -7.01
N PHE A 123 3.38 -11.25 -6.67
CA PHE A 123 3.75 -11.67 -5.31
C PHE A 123 3.48 -10.55 -4.29
N TRP A 124 3.91 -9.31 -4.58
CA TRP A 124 3.75 -8.22 -3.62
C TRP A 124 2.31 -7.76 -3.48
N THR A 125 1.49 -7.86 -4.54
CA THR A 125 0.04 -7.66 -4.42
C THR A 125 -0.58 -8.71 -3.49
N LEU A 126 -0.27 -9.99 -3.67
CA LEU A 126 -0.77 -11.06 -2.81
C LEU A 126 -0.27 -10.94 -1.37
N ALA A 127 1.00 -10.56 -1.19
CA ALA A 127 1.58 -10.30 0.13
C ALA A 127 0.87 -9.14 0.86
N MET A 128 0.55 -8.06 0.14
CA MET A 128 -0.21 -6.93 0.68
C MET A 128 -1.62 -7.34 1.09
N ILE A 129 -2.32 -8.12 0.26
CA ILE A 129 -3.65 -8.68 0.59
C ILE A 129 -3.57 -9.51 1.87
N ALA A 130 -2.61 -10.44 1.93
CA ALA A 130 -2.44 -11.33 3.08
C ALA A 130 -2.07 -10.57 4.36
N ALA A 131 -1.15 -9.61 4.30
CA ALA A 131 -0.70 -8.83 5.45
C ALA A 131 -1.81 -7.90 5.98
N THR A 132 -2.51 -7.20 5.09
CA THR A 132 -3.63 -6.33 5.46
C THR A 132 -4.77 -7.15 6.07
N TYR A 133 -5.13 -8.28 5.44
CA TYR A 133 -6.13 -9.19 6.00
C TYR A 133 -5.73 -9.72 7.38
N TYR A 134 -4.46 -10.13 7.55
CA TYR A 134 -3.96 -10.63 8.83
C TYR A 134 -4.08 -9.58 9.94
N MET A 135 -3.66 -8.35 9.68
CA MET A 135 -3.78 -7.24 10.64
C MET A 135 -5.24 -6.93 10.98
N VAL A 136 -6.09 -6.76 9.96
CA VAL A 136 -7.51 -6.46 10.14
C VAL A 136 -8.23 -7.62 10.85
N HIS A 137 -7.90 -8.87 10.53
CA HIS A 137 -8.46 -10.04 11.19
C HIS A 137 -8.12 -10.09 12.68
N GLU A 138 -6.87 -9.76 13.08
CA GLU A 138 -6.51 -9.67 14.50
C GLU A 138 -7.35 -8.62 15.22
N VAL A 139 -7.56 -7.43 14.63
CA VAL A 139 -8.39 -6.36 15.21
C VAL A 139 -9.86 -6.78 15.26
N PHE A 140 -10.45 -7.09 14.12
CA PHE A 140 -11.90 -7.28 13.98
C PHE A 140 -12.39 -8.58 14.62
N THR A 141 -11.74 -9.71 14.29
CA THR A 141 -12.21 -11.01 14.77
C THR A 141 -11.77 -11.28 16.20
N ASN A 142 -10.50 -11.02 16.52
CA ASN A 142 -9.95 -11.42 17.79
C ASN A 142 -10.15 -10.38 18.92
N TYR A 143 -10.15 -9.08 18.61
CA TYR A 143 -10.37 -8.03 19.61
C TYR A 143 -11.82 -7.53 19.66
N PHE A 144 -12.48 -7.36 18.52
CA PHE A 144 -13.87 -6.88 18.49
C PHE A 144 -14.90 -8.01 18.52
N GLY A 145 -14.49 -9.26 18.21
CA GLY A 145 -15.38 -10.43 18.25
C GLY A 145 -16.30 -10.56 17.02
N LEU A 146 -15.88 -9.95 15.89
CA LEU A 146 -16.61 -10.01 14.62
C LEU A 146 -16.30 -11.32 13.87
N LYS A 147 -17.11 -11.63 12.88
CA LYS A 147 -16.91 -12.79 12.01
C LYS A 147 -15.77 -12.50 11.01
N TRP A 148 -15.10 -13.55 10.56
CA TRP A 148 -13.96 -13.43 9.64
C TRP A 148 -14.27 -12.67 8.34
N TYR A 149 -15.48 -12.84 7.77
CA TYR A 149 -15.89 -12.16 6.55
C TYR A 149 -16.22 -10.67 6.75
N GLU A 150 -16.57 -10.27 7.98
CA GLU A 150 -16.81 -8.87 8.36
C GLU A 150 -15.48 -8.09 8.37
N GLY A 151 -14.40 -8.68 8.91
CA GLY A 151 -13.06 -8.16 8.74
C GLY A 151 -12.59 -8.21 7.28
N GLY A 152 -12.96 -9.29 6.56
CA GLY A 152 -12.63 -9.47 5.16
C GLY A 152 -13.17 -8.37 4.25
N VAL A 153 -14.42 -7.93 4.42
CA VAL A 153 -14.99 -6.86 3.59
C VAL A 153 -14.29 -5.52 3.83
N VAL A 154 -13.94 -5.21 5.08
CA VAL A 154 -13.16 -3.99 5.40
C VAL A 154 -11.78 -4.05 4.78
N THR A 155 -11.10 -5.21 4.85
CA THR A 155 -9.82 -5.42 4.17
C THR A 155 -9.90 -5.16 2.67
N LEU A 156 -10.91 -5.72 2.01
CA LEU A 156 -11.10 -5.58 0.57
C LEU A 156 -11.43 -4.13 0.16
N LEU A 157 -12.17 -3.39 0.98
CA LEU A 157 -12.43 -1.97 0.76
C LEU A 157 -11.16 -1.12 0.93
N ILE A 158 -10.35 -1.40 1.96
CA ILE A 158 -9.04 -0.77 2.12
C ILE A 158 -8.19 -1.02 0.88
N LEU A 159 -8.07 -2.27 0.44
CA LEU A 159 -7.25 -2.63 -0.72
C LEU A 159 -7.79 -2.08 -2.04
N LEU A 160 -9.12 -1.98 -2.19
CA LEU A 160 -9.73 -1.37 -3.36
C LEU A 160 -9.36 0.12 -3.46
N MET A 161 -9.51 0.88 -2.37
CA MET A 161 -9.08 2.28 -2.32
C MET A 161 -7.58 2.40 -2.57
N PHE A 162 -6.80 1.51 -1.98
CA PHE A 162 -5.36 1.46 -2.04
C PHE A 162 -4.84 1.33 -3.48
N TYR A 163 -5.30 0.32 -4.22
CA TYR A 163 -4.80 0.02 -5.55
C TYR A 163 -5.44 0.88 -6.63
N GLN A 164 -6.74 1.18 -6.53
CA GLN A 164 -7.42 1.84 -7.64
C GLN A 164 -7.00 3.30 -7.83
N TRP A 165 -6.56 3.99 -6.78
CA TRP A 165 -6.06 5.37 -6.87
C TRP A 165 -4.68 5.54 -6.26
N ILE A 166 -3.83 4.50 -6.38
CA ILE A 166 -2.44 4.59 -5.97
C ILE A 166 -1.74 5.73 -6.74
N PRO A 167 -1.06 6.66 -6.07
CA PRO A 167 -0.45 7.82 -6.73
C PRO A 167 0.53 7.47 -7.85
N SER A 168 1.25 6.35 -7.71
CA SER A 168 2.12 5.82 -8.75
C SER A 168 2.06 4.30 -8.79
N SER A 169 1.31 3.76 -9.75
CA SER A 169 1.25 2.32 -10.00
C SER A 169 2.60 1.78 -10.48
N GLY A 170 3.31 2.55 -11.29
CA GLY A 170 4.67 2.22 -11.71
C GLY A 170 5.55 1.90 -10.52
N ILE A 171 5.67 2.84 -9.56
CA ILE A 171 6.52 2.68 -8.37
C ILE A 171 5.97 1.63 -7.40
N GLY A 172 4.65 1.61 -7.18
CA GLY A 172 4.03 0.73 -6.18
C GLY A 172 3.83 -0.71 -6.64
N MET A 173 3.94 -1.03 -7.94
CA MET A 173 3.65 -2.36 -8.46
C MET A 173 4.65 -2.88 -9.49
N TYR A 174 5.09 -2.03 -10.44
CA TYR A 174 5.80 -2.47 -11.64
C TYR A 174 7.28 -2.11 -11.68
N TRP A 175 7.81 -1.39 -10.70
CA TRP A 175 9.22 -1.10 -10.54
C TRP A 175 9.76 -1.86 -9.33
N TYR A 176 10.67 -2.80 -9.55
CA TYR A 176 11.17 -3.67 -8.48
C TYR A 176 11.80 -2.88 -7.33
N VAL A 177 12.67 -1.92 -7.66
CA VAL A 177 13.31 -1.05 -6.65
C VAL A 177 12.25 -0.28 -5.85
N GLY A 178 11.25 0.28 -6.52
CA GLY A 178 10.15 0.99 -5.85
C GLY A 178 9.31 0.07 -4.94
N VAL A 179 8.96 -1.12 -5.43
CA VAL A 179 8.20 -2.12 -4.66
C VAL A 179 8.98 -2.56 -3.42
N ILE A 180 10.26 -2.87 -3.54
CA ILE A 180 11.09 -3.30 -2.42
C ILE A 180 11.36 -2.17 -1.43
N HIS A 181 11.49 -0.93 -1.90
CA HIS A 181 11.76 0.21 -1.01
C HIS A 181 10.51 0.71 -0.26
N TYR A 182 9.34 0.67 -0.89
CA TYR A 182 8.11 1.24 -0.32
C TYR A 182 7.09 0.16 0.08
N MET A 183 6.75 -0.77 -0.82
CA MET A 183 5.66 -1.71 -0.58
C MET A 183 6.06 -2.86 0.35
N MET A 184 7.26 -3.43 0.19
CA MET A 184 7.76 -4.49 1.08
C MET A 184 7.79 -4.06 2.55
N PRO A 185 8.38 -2.90 2.93
CA PRO A 185 8.37 -2.45 4.31
C PRO A 185 6.95 -2.18 4.83
N HIS A 186 6.03 -1.73 3.97
CA HIS A 186 4.63 -1.53 4.36
C HIS A 186 3.91 -2.85 4.63
N VAL A 187 4.12 -3.86 3.79
CA VAL A 187 3.63 -5.24 4.04
C VAL A 187 4.15 -5.76 5.37
N LEU A 188 5.45 -5.59 5.64
CA LEU A 188 6.05 -5.95 6.92
C LEU A 188 5.42 -5.16 8.07
N ALA A 189 5.17 -3.86 7.92
CA ALA A 189 4.53 -3.05 8.95
C ALA A 189 3.13 -3.58 9.33
N MET A 190 2.30 -3.96 8.33
CA MET A 190 0.99 -4.59 8.59
C MET A 190 1.15 -5.91 9.36
N LEU A 191 2.10 -6.75 8.98
CA LEU A 191 2.39 -8.00 9.69
C LEU A 191 2.87 -7.74 11.12
N LEU A 192 3.75 -6.76 11.34
CA LEU A 192 4.30 -6.45 12.66
C LEU A 192 3.23 -5.91 13.62
N ILE A 193 2.33 -5.05 13.13
CA ILE A 193 1.17 -4.60 13.91
C ILE A 193 0.30 -5.80 14.28
N GLY A 194 0.03 -6.70 13.35
CA GLY A 194 -0.70 -7.93 13.61
C GLY A 194 0.02 -8.87 14.59
N PHE A 195 1.35 -9.04 14.50
CA PHE A 195 2.13 -9.85 15.43
C PHE A 195 2.11 -9.26 16.83
N LEU A 196 2.19 -7.95 16.95
CA LEU A 196 2.07 -7.24 18.21
C LEU A 196 0.72 -7.53 18.90
N LEU A 197 -0.37 -7.36 18.17
CA LEU A 197 -1.73 -7.64 18.65
C LEU A 197 -1.85 -9.10 19.07
N LYS A 198 -1.32 -10.02 18.27
CA LYS A 198 -1.34 -11.45 18.55
C LYS A 198 -0.49 -11.84 19.75
N TYR A 199 0.66 -11.20 19.96
CA TYR A 199 1.45 -11.36 21.18
C TYR A 199 0.63 -10.93 22.41
N LEU A 200 0.02 -9.75 22.36
CA LEU A 200 -0.82 -9.24 23.45
C LEU A 200 -1.97 -10.18 23.81
N ARG A 201 -2.47 -10.96 22.85
CA ARG A 201 -3.54 -11.92 23.06
C ARG A 201 -3.06 -13.28 23.55
N THR A 202 -1.91 -13.77 23.05
CA THR A 202 -1.48 -15.17 23.20
C THR A 202 -0.25 -15.39 24.08
N ASP A 203 0.50 -14.35 24.45
CA ASP A 203 1.79 -14.37 25.14
C ASP A 203 2.91 -15.20 24.47
N LYS A 204 2.73 -15.55 23.19
CA LYS A 204 3.73 -16.37 22.48
C LYS A 204 4.91 -15.52 22.03
N PHE A 205 6.05 -15.65 22.68
CA PHE A 205 7.27 -14.86 22.47
C PHE A 205 7.80 -14.90 21.01
N ARG A 206 7.48 -15.94 20.23
CA ARG A 206 7.84 -16.02 18.81
C ARG A 206 7.38 -14.79 17.99
N TYR A 207 6.26 -14.15 18.37
CA TYR A 207 5.79 -12.95 17.68
C TYR A 207 6.67 -11.73 17.95
N ILE A 208 7.33 -11.69 19.10
CA ILE A 208 8.34 -10.67 19.39
C ILE A 208 9.61 -10.91 18.56
N ILE A 209 10.04 -12.16 18.41
CA ILE A 209 11.20 -12.51 17.55
C ILE A 209 10.92 -12.05 16.11
N PHE A 210 9.76 -12.40 15.55
CA PHE A 210 9.37 -11.93 14.21
C PHE A 210 9.29 -10.42 14.12
N SER A 211 8.81 -9.74 15.19
CA SER A 211 8.77 -8.28 15.24
C SER A 211 10.18 -7.67 15.28
N VAL A 212 11.13 -8.26 15.99
CA VAL A 212 12.54 -7.82 15.98
C VAL A 212 13.14 -7.94 14.59
N LEU A 213 13.01 -9.10 13.93
CA LEU A 213 13.54 -9.32 12.59
C LEU A 213 12.90 -8.37 11.57
N GLY A 214 11.58 -8.19 11.64
CA GLY A 214 10.87 -7.28 10.75
C GLY A 214 11.24 -5.81 10.98
N MET A 215 11.45 -5.39 12.24
CA MET A 215 11.90 -4.02 12.54
C MET A 215 13.33 -3.75 12.06
N ILE A 216 14.21 -4.75 12.08
CA ILE A 216 15.54 -4.65 11.48
C ILE A 216 15.42 -4.44 9.97
N ALA A 217 14.58 -5.22 9.30
CA ALA A 217 14.34 -5.09 7.86
C ALA A 217 13.74 -3.73 7.49
N ILE A 218 12.69 -3.29 8.21
CA ILE A 218 12.04 -1.99 7.98
C ILE A 218 13.01 -0.84 8.24
N GLY A 219 13.75 -0.90 9.37
CA GLY A 219 14.70 0.14 9.75
C GLY A 219 15.90 0.29 8.80
N GLY A 220 16.19 -0.73 7.98
CA GLY A 220 17.15 -0.66 6.89
C GLY A 220 16.55 -0.41 5.51
N SER A 221 15.25 -0.08 5.44
CA SER A 221 14.53 0.08 4.18
C SER A 221 13.82 1.42 4.07
N SER A 222 12.84 1.70 4.93
CA SER A 222 11.91 2.81 4.74
C SER A 222 11.54 3.50 6.05
N TYR A 223 11.82 4.78 6.14
CA TYR A 223 11.42 5.65 7.26
C TYR A 223 9.91 5.65 7.49
N TYR A 224 9.12 5.68 6.42
CA TYR A 224 7.65 5.75 6.46
C TYR A 224 7.06 4.57 7.21
N SER A 225 7.44 3.36 6.83
CA SER A 225 6.97 2.14 7.47
C SER A 225 7.52 1.98 8.88
N ALA A 226 8.75 2.43 9.15
CA ALA A 226 9.32 2.47 10.50
C ALA A 226 8.49 3.37 11.42
N PHE A 227 8.13 4.57 10.99
CA PHE A 227 7.28 5.47 11.77
C PHE A 227 5.90 4.87 12.05
N LEU A 228 5.25 4.26 11.04
CA LEU A 228 3.96 3.61 11.20
C LEU A 228 3.99 2.54 12.31
N VAL A 229 5.03 1.70 12.33
CA VAL A 229 5.17 0.64 13.34
C VAL A 229 5.53 1.23 14.71
N LEU A 230 6.48 2.16 14.77
CA LEU A 230 6.90 2.79 16.03
C LEU A 230 5.75 3.53 16.70
N PHE A 231 4.99 4.31 15.97
CA PHE A 231 3.79 4.95 16.51
C PHE A 231 2.75 3.92 16.96
N SER A 232 2.54 2.84 16.19
CA SER A 232 1.64 1.76 16.60
C SER A 232 2.10 1.12 17.93
N TYR A 233 3.41 0.93 18.14
CA TYR A 233 3.98 0.39 19.38
C TYR A 233 3.78 1.35 20.54
N VAL A 234 4.03 2.64 20.35
CA VAL A 234 3.78 3.68 21.37
C VAL A 234 2.31 3.68 21.77
N LEU A 235 1.40 3.68 20.81
CA LEU A 235 -0.04 3.64 21.05
C LEU A 235 -0.43 2.39 21.86
N MET A 236 0.06 1.23 21.48
CA MET A 236 -0.21 -0.03 22.18
C MET A 236 0.37 -0.02 23.61
N PHE A 237 1.57 0.53 23.80
CA PHE A 237 2.17 0.70 25.13
C PHE A 237 1.30 1.58 26.03
N VAL A 238 0.71 2.65 25.48
CA VAL A 238 -0.19 3.54 26.23
C VAL A 238 -1.50 2.84 26.61
N ILE A 239 -2.11 2.11 25.66
CA ILE A 239 -3.42 1.49 25.83
C ILE A 239 -3.38 0.24 26.72
N VAL A 240 -2.31 -0.56 26.65
CA VAL A 240 -2.20 -1.83 27.36
C VAL A 240 -2.08 -1.60 28.87
N LYS A 241 -3.01 -2.19 29.64
CA LYS A 241 -3.03 -2.07 31.11
C LYS A 241 -1.83 -2.76 31.77
N ASN A 242 -1.40 -3.91 31.26
CA ASN A 242 -0.25 -4.64 31.79
C ASN A 242 1.05 -4.09 31.21
N LYS A 243 1.67 -3.14 31.92
CA LYS A 243 2.90 -2.46 31.46
C LYS A 243 4.12 -3.37 31.37
N LYS A 244 4.21 -4.44 32.19
CA LYS A 244 5.29 -5.44 32.07
C LYS A 244 5.19 -6.16 30.72
N ARG A 245 3.99 -6.52 30.31
CA ARG A 245 3.73 -7.16 29.04
C ARG A 245 3.99 -6.23 27.86
N ALA A 246 3.57 -4.98 27.97
CA ALA A 246 3.85 -3.95 26.97
C ALA A 246 5.35 -3.60 26.90
N GLY A 247 6.09 -3.72 27.99
CA GLY A 247 7.54 -3.44 28.05
C GLY A 247 8.37 -4.34 27.11
N VAL A 248 7.85 -5.51 26.74
CA VAL A 248 8.52 -6.40 25.79
C VAL A 248 8.62 -5.78 24.39
N PHE A 249 7.77 -4.77 24.05
CA PHE A 249 7.86 -4.01 22.81
C PHE A 249 9.13 -3.18 22.68
N ALA A 250 9.84 -2.96 23.79
CA ALA A 250 11.15 -2.33 23.74
C ALA A 250 12.14 -3.09 22.83
N PHE A 251 12.10 -4.43 22.79
CA PHE A 251 13.01 -5.21 21.96
C PHE A 251 12.90 -4.89 20.46
N PRO A 252 11.72 -5.02 19.80
CA PRO A 252 11.59 -4.66 18.39
C PRO A 252 11.80 -3.14 18.16
N THR A 253 11.41 -2.28 19.12
CA THR A 253 11.65 -0.83 19.03
C THR A 253 13.14 -0.53 18.98
N PHE A 254 13.93 -1.06 19.92
CA PHE A 254 15.38 -0.87 19.94
C PHE A 254 16.05 -1.45 18.70
N ALA A 255 15.66 -2.62 18.26
CA ALA A 255 16.18 -3.23 17.03
C ALA A 255 15.94 -2.32 15.82
N GLY A 256 14.72 -1.78 15.68
CA GLY A 256 14.38 -0.85 14.60
C GLY A 256 15.13 0.47 14.70
N MET A 257 15.30 1.02 15.91
CA MET A 257 16.07 2.26 16.12
C MET A 257 17.56 2.08 15.77
N ILE A 258 18.15 0.94 16.12
CA ILE A 258 19.53 0.61 15.74
C ILE A 258 19.66 0.50 14.22
N ALA A 259 18.73 -0.20 13.57
CA ALA A 259 18.71 -0.35 12.11
C ALA A 259 18.54 1.01 11.41
N LEU A 260 17.63 1.86 11.89
CA LEU A 260 17.45 3.24 11.42
C LEU A 260 18.69 4.10 11.65
N TYR A 261 19.36 3.94 12.78
CA TYR A 261 20.60 4.68 13.05
C TYR A 261 21.65 4.39 11.97
N PHE A 262 21.87 3.12 11.63
CA PHE A 262 22.79 2.77 10.54
C PHE A 262 22.32 3.31 9.17
N GLN A 263 21.02 3.33 8.92
CA GLN A 263 20.46 3.90 7.70
C GLN A 263 20.72 5.41 7.63
N VAL A 264 20.39 6.17 8.67
CA VAL A 264 20.51 7.64 8.69
C VAL A 264 21.96 8.11 8.66
N THR A 265 22.86 7.38 9.35
CA THR A 265 24.28 7.77 9.48
C THR A 265 25.16 7.25 8.35
N ALA A 266 24.62 6.56 7.35
CA ALA A 266 25.38 6.07 6.22
C ALA A 266 26.02 7.24 5.43
N PRO A 267 27.33 7.14 5.08
CA PRO A 267 28.04 8.21 4.36
C PRO A 267 27.40 8.60 3.03
N GLY A 268 26.78 7.63 2.33
CA GLY A 268 26.12 7.84 1.05
C GLY A 268 24.96 8.86 1.12
N ASN A 269 24.29 9.00 2.27
CA ASN A 269 23.24 10.00 2.43
C ASN A 269 23.81 11.42 2.29
N ALA A 270 24.97 11.70 2.88
CA ALA A 270 25.63 12.99 2.76
C ALA A 270 26.15 13.24 1.33
N ALA A 271 26.67 12.21 0.67
CA ALA A 271 27.11 12.29 -0.72
C ALA A 271 25.94 12.65 -1.67
N ARG A 272 24.75 12.06 -1.44
CA ARG A 272 23.57 12.29 -2.26
C ARG A 272 23.00 13.72 -2.14
N VAL A 273 23.04 14.33 -0.96
CA VAL A 273 22.41 15.64 -0.67
C VAL A 273 23.41 16.80 -0.78
N GLY A 274 24.67 16.55 -1.13
CA GLY A 274 25.68 17.61 -1.27
C GLY A 274 26.21 18.18 0.05
N GLY A 275 26.04 17.47 1.17
CA GLY A 275 26.74 17.74 2.44
C GLY A 275 26.18 18.84 3.34
N GLU A 276 25.43 19.81 2.82
CA GLU A 276 25.08 21.02 3.59
C GLU A 276 23.84 20.93 4.51
N GLN A 277 23.00 19.91 4.37
CA GLN A 277 21.67 19.89 5.01
C GLN A 277 21.42 18.78 6.04
N MET A 278 22.36 17.90 6.30
CA MET A 278 22.17 16.66 7.09
C MET A 278 22.42 16.80 8.60
N GLY A 279 22.55 18.01 9.13
CA GLY A 279 22.71 18.25 10.56
C GLY A 279 21.40 18.17 11.34
N PHE A 280 21.42 17.60 12.56
CA PHE A 280 20.28 17.69 13.48
C PHE A 280 20.12 19.12 14.00
N SER A 281 18.92 19.67 13.86
CA SER A 281 18.53 20.96 14.39
C SER A 281 17.16 20.87 15.06
N VAL A 282 17.08 21.25 16.33
CA VAL A 282 15.81 21.26 17.08
C VAL A 282 14.80 22.20 16.44
N GLY A 283 15.23 23.39 15.98
CA GLY A 283 14.36 24.35 15.31
C GLY A 283 13.80 23.81 14.00
N LYS A 284 14.67 23.16 13.17
CA LYS A 284 14.26 22.50 11.94
C LYS A 284 13.27 21.36 12.20
N ALA A 285 13.52 20.53 13.21
CA ALA A 285 12.62 19.45 13.60
C ALA A 285 11.25 19.98 14.08
N ALA A 286 11.21 21.02 14.88
CA ALA A 286 9.97 21.65 15.33
C ALA A 286 9.19 22.25 14.17
N PHE A 287 9.86 22.94 13.24
CA PHE A 287 9.23 23.48 12.01
C PHE A 287 8.67 22.36 11.14
N THR A 288 9.45 21.28 10.94
CA THR A 288 9.02 20.08 10.17
C THR A 288 7.74 19.47 10.72
N ILE A 289 7.60 19.39 12.06
CA ILE A 289 6.36 18.84 12.67
C ILE A 289 5.15 19.72 12.31
N VAL A 290 5.28 21.05 12.42
CA VAL A 290 4.18 21.98 12.08
C VAL A 290 3.84 21.90 10.60
N GLU A 291 4.86 21.92 9.75
CA GLU A 291 4.70 21.83 8.29
C GLU A 291 4.09 20.48 7.87
N ALA A 292 4.50 19.38 8.46
CA ALA A 292 3.94 18.05 8.20
C ALA A 292 2.44 17.99 8.56
N LEU A 293 2.03 18.59 9.69
CA LEU A 293 0.62 18.68 10.06
C LEU A 293 -0.17 19.51 9.05
N TRP A 294 0.41 20.61 8.58
CA TRP A 294 -0.20 21.49 7.57
C TRP A 294 -0.33 20.76 6.23
N GLN A 295 0.74 20.17 5.70
CA GLN A 295 0.72 19.41 4.45
C GLN A 295 -0.26 18.24 4.51
N GLY A 296 -0.31 17.52 5.63
CA GLY A 296 -1.30 16.48 5.86
C GLY A 296 -2.74 17.02 5.75
N ALA A 297 -3.04 18.17 6.35
CA ALA A 297 -4.37 18.76 6.26
C ALA A 297 -4.72 19.23 4.83
N VAL A 298 -3.77 19.86 4.13
CA VAL A 298 -3.92 20.28 2.73
C VAL A 298 -4.19 19.08 1.83
N ASN A 299 -3.44 17.98 2.00
CA ASN A 299 -3.60 16.81 1.15
C ASN A 299 -4.90 16.02 1.41
N VAL A 300 -5.46 16.06 2.61
CA VAL A 300 -6.84 15.56 2.83
C VAL A 300 -7.84 16.31 1.96
N VAL A 301 -7.70 17.64 1.85
CA VAL A 301 -8.57 18.47 0.99
C VAL A 301 -8.31 18.16 -0.50
N ASN A 302 -7.06 17.97 -0.90
CA ASN A 302 -6.71 17.61 -2.26
C ASN A 302 -7.30 16.25 -2.65
N TYR A 303 -7.19 15.22 -1.81
CA TYR A 303 -7.83 13.92 -2.06
C TYR A 303 -9.35 14.05 -2.22
N TRP A 304 -10.00 14.89 -1.42
CA TRP A 304 -11.43 15.18 -1.58
C TRP A 304 -11.74 15.80 -2.93
N ARG A 305 -10.94 16.75 -3.39
CA ARG A 305 -11.18 17.49 -4.64
C ARG A 305 -10.87 16.65 -5.88
N GLU A 306 -9.78 15.88 -5.84
CA GLU A 306 -9.27 15.12 -6.98
C GLU A 306 -9.95 13.75 -7.11
N THR A 307 -10.25 13.12 -5.98
CA THR A 307 -10.82 11.77 -5.95
C THR A 307 -12.03 11.67 -5.00
N PRO A 308 -13.15 12.37 -5.28
CA PRO A 308 -14.34 12.30 -4.44
C PRO A 308 -14.90 10.87 -4.30
N LEU A 309 -14.67 9.98 -5.25
CA LEU A 309 -15.05 8.58 -5.17
C LEU A 309 -14.37 7.83 -4.01
N LEU A 310 -13.15 8.23 -3.63
CA LEU A 310 -12.47 7.72 -2.44
C LEU A 310 -13.30 7.96 -1.17
N PHE A 311 -13.89 9.15 -1.03
CA PHE A 311 -14.72 9.48 0.13
C PHE A 311 -16.07 8.77 0.12
N VAL A 312 -16.61 8.47 -1.07
CA VAL A 312 -17.78 7.59 -1.20
C VAL A 312 -17.46 6.20 -0.66
N LEU A 313 -16.29 5.66 -0.98
CA LEU A 313 -15.85 4.36 -0.45
C LEU A 313 -15.54 4.41 1.05
N LEU A 314 -14.98 5.50 1.56
CA LEU A 314 -14.79 5.70 3.00
C LEU A 314 -16.16 5.77 3.74
N PHE A 315 -17.14 6.44 3.16
CA PHE A 315 -18.50 6.44 3.67
C PHE A 315 -19.11 5.03 3.61
N PHE A 316 -18.84 4.26 2.56
CA PHE A 316 -19.28 2.87 2.49
C PHE A 316 -18.59 1.99 3.54
N VAL A 317 -17.31 2.22 3.84
CA VAL A 317 -16.62 1.59 4.99
C VAL A 317 -17.36 1.90 6.29
N ALA A 318 -17.77 3.15 6.50
CA ALA A 318 -18.53 3.53 7.68
C ALA A 318 -19.88 2.75 7.77
N VAL A 319 -20.62 2.68 6.68
CA VAL A 319 -21.87 1.91 6.64
C VAL A 319 -21.67 0.43 6.99
N VAL A 320 -20.63 -0.19 6.42
CA VAL A 320 -20.27 -1.60 6.69
C VAL A 320 -19.81 -1.78 8.13
N ALA A 321 -18.93 -0.90 8.62
CA ALA A 321 -18.40 -0.98 9.98
C ALA A 321 -19.51 -0.79 11.02
N TRP A 322 -20.41 0.18 10.82
CA TRP A 322 -21.57 0.38 11.67
C TRP A 322 -22.42 -0.88 11.80
N GLU A 323 -22.77 -1.51 10.67
CA GLU A 323 -23.55 -2.74 10.66
C GLU A 323 -22.85 -3.86 11.42
N CYS A 324 -21.56 -4.08 11.14
CA CYS A 324 -20.76 -5.11 11.79
C CYS A 324 -20.63 -4.88 13.31
N LEU A 325 -20.28 -3.65 13.71
CA LEU A 325 -20.08 -3.30 15.12
C LEU A 325 -21.38 -3.34 15.93
N SER A 326 -22.52 -3.03 15.31
CA SER A 326 -23.84 -3.09 15.99
C SER A 326 -24.25 -4.51 16.35
N GLU A 327 -23.77 -5.53 15.61
CA GLU A 327 -24.00 -6.94 15.91
C GLU A 327 -23.05 -7.52 16.96
N ALA A 328 -21.88 -6.93 17.12
CA ALA A 328 -20.80 -7.51 17.90
C ALA A 328 -20.97 -7.35 19.41
N LYS A 329 -20.49 -8.34 20.16
CA LYS A 329 -20.26 -8.22 21.61
C LYS A 329 -18.94 -7.51 21.85
N LEU A 330 -18.93 -6.18 21.62
CA LEU A 330 -17.70 -5.39 21.73
C LEU A 330 -17.14 -5.42 23.15
N LYS A 331 -15.94 -5.96 23.31
CA LYS A 331 -15.17 -5.94 24.56
C LYS A 331 -14.35 -4.68 24.72
N PHE A 332 -13.97 -4.05 23.61
CA PHE A 332 -13.14 -2.84 23.58
C PHE A 332 -13.97 -1.60 23.96
N GLU A 333 -13.40 -0.69 24.74
CA GLU A 333 -14.16 0.42 25.35
C GLU A 333 -14.25 1.67 24.46
N PHE A 334 -13.42 1.83 23.44
CA PHE A 334 -13.36 2.99 22.52
C PHE A 334 -13.34 4.34 23.24
N LYS A 335 -12.49 4.47 24.29
CA LYS A 335 -12.36 5.70 25.07
C LYS A 335 -11.63 6.78 24.26
N TYR A 336 -12.01 8.05 24.56
CA TYR A 336 -11.30 9.22 24.01
C TYR A 336 -11.23 9.28 22.46
N PRO A 337 -12.36 9.26 21.73
CA PRO A 337 -12.36 9.22 20.26
C PRO A 337 -11.63 10.41 19.61
N VAL A 338 -11.72 11.61 20.20
CA VAL A 338 -11.02 12.81 19.70
C VAL A 338 -9.51 12.63 19.77
N LEU A 339 -8.98 12.06 20.87
CA LEU A 339 -7.55 11.77 20.98
C LEU A 339 -7.11 10.69 20.00
N TRP A 340 -7.97 9.69 19.73
CA TRP A 340 -7.69 8.68 18.74
C TRP A 340 -7.58 9.28 17.34
N VAL A 341 -8.58 10.07 16.92
CA VAL A 341 -8.58 10.71 15.61
C VAL A 341 -7.38 11.66 15.46
N GLY A 342 -7.09 12.46 16.49
CA GLY A 342 -5.92 13.34 16.49
C GLY A 342 -4.60 12.57 16.40
N TYR A 343 -4.49 11.43 17.10
CA TYR A 343 -3.31 10.56 17.02
C TYR A 343 -3.16 9.94 15.63
N MET A 344 -4.23 9.40 15.04
CA MET A 344 -4.23 8.84 13.70
C MET A 344 -3.88 9.89 12.64
N PHE A 345 -4.40 11.11 12.79
CA PHE A 345 -4.00 12.22 11.93
C PHE A 345 -2.51 12.56 12.09
N GLY A 346 -1.98 12.56 13.33
CA GLY A 346 -0.56 12.74 13.58
C GLY A 346 0.33 11.66 12.95
N VAL A 347 -0.11 10.40 12.97
CA VAL A 347 0.58 9.28 12.30
C VAL A 347 0.60 9.49 10.78
N TYR A 348 -0.51 9.90 10.21
CA TYR A 348 -0.59 10.24 8.78
C TYR A 348 0.32 11.43 8.44
N ALA A 349 0.21 12.52 9.18
CA ALA A 349 1.01 13.71 8.96
C ALA A 349 2.52 13.45 9.08
N ALA A 350 2.93 12.53 9.97
CA ALA A 350 4.33 12.16 10.13
C ALA A 350 4.96 11.57 8.85
N MET A 351 4.15 11.10 7.89
CA MET A 351 4.65 10.60 6.61
C MET A 351 5.31 11.71 5.76
N TYR A 352 4.95 12.98 5.95
CA TYR A 352 5.57 14.11 5.28
C TYR A 352 6.91 14.55 5.89
N ALA A 353 7.17 14.15 7.14
CA ALA A 353 8.31 14.64 7.89
C ALA A 353 9.70 14.31 7.28
N PRO A 354 9.96 13.13 6.71
CA PRO A 354 11.28 12.80 6.16
C PRO A 354 11.72 13.74 5.04
N GLU A 355 10.86 14.04 4.10
CA GLU A 355 11.16 14.89 2.94
C GLU A 355 11.23 16.37 3.31
N LEU A 356 10.31 16.83 4.15
CA LEU A 356 10.34 18.19 4.68
C LEU A 356 11.61 18.45 5.50
N TYR A 357 12.04 17.46 6.30
CA TYR A 357 13.28 17.60 7.06
C TYR A 357 14.50 17.57 6.16
N ALA A 358 14.52 16.71 5.15
CA ALA A 358 15.61 16.61 4.18
C ALA A 358 15.62 17.76 3.16
N ALA A 359 14.53 18.53 3.06
CA ALA A 359 14.30 19.57 2.03
C ALA A 359 14.49 19.03 0.60
N THR A 360 14.00 17.80 0.36
CA THR A 360 14.05 17.12 -0.95
C THR A 360 12.69 17.16 -1.62
N GLU A 361 12.68 17.12 -2.94
CA GLU A 361 11.41 17.02 -3.69
C GLU A 361 10.73 15.67 -3.47
N VAL A 362 9.41 15.70 -3.32
CA VAL A 362 8.58 14.50 -3.17
C VAL A 362 8.54 13.73 -4.47
N SER A 363 9.02 12.50 -4.45
CA SER A 363 8.84 11.57 -5.57
C SER A 363 7.55 10.76 -5.42
N GLY A 364 7.13 10.04 -6.47
CA GLY A 364 5.90 9.23 -6.41
C GLY A 364 5.90 8.11 -5.35
N GLY A 365 7.07 7.69 -4.87
CA GLY A 365 7.19 6.68 -3.81
C GLY A 365 6.69 7.15 -2.45
N PRO A 366 7.24 8.26 -1.90
CA PRO A 366 6.72 8.90 -0.70
C PRO A 366 5.22 9.21 -0.77
N GLY A 367 4.75 9.83 -1.85
CA GLY A 367 3.32 10.11 -2.04
C GLY A 367 2.44 8.86 -1.97
N THR A 368 2.96 7.71 -2.42
CA THR A 368 2.30 6.42 -2.25
C THR A 368 2.20 6.04 -0.76
N MET A 369 3.25 6.22 0.04
CA MET A 369 3.24 5.91 1.48
C MET A 369 2.31 6.82 2.27
N GLU A 370 2.28 8.11 1.94
CA GLU A 370 1.35 9.09 2.49
C GLU A 370 -0.10 8.67 2.24
N TYR A 371 -0.42 8.33 0.99
CA TYR A 371 -1.75 7.91 0.58
C TYR A 371 -2.20 6.62 1.28
N LEU A 372 -1.33 5.60 1.35
CA LEU A 372 -1.63 4.35 2.02
C LEU A 372 -1.90 4.56 3.51
N THR A 373 -1.07 5.37 4.16
CA THR A 373 -1.23 5.68 5.59
C THR A 373 -2.49 6.51 5.83
N PHE A 374 -2.84 7.44 4.93
CA PHE A 374 -4.11 8.17 4.96
C PHE A 374 -5.31 7.24 4.99
N ILE A 375 -5.38 6.25 4.09
CA ILE A 375 -6.48 5.28 4.05
C ILE A 375 -6.58 4.51 5.36
N LEU A 376 -5.46 3.95 5.84
CA LEU A 376 -5.44 3.14 7.06
C LEU A 376 -5.86 3.93 8.29
N THR A 377 -5.33 5.14 8.48
CA THR A 377 -5.61 5.97 9.65
C THR A 377 -7.04 6.54 9.61
N THR A 378 -7.55 6.86 8.42
CA THR A 378 -8.94 7.32 8.24
C THR A 378 -9.93 6.19 8.51
N VAL A 379 -9.72 4.99 7.94
CA VAL A 379 -10.57 3.82 8.22
C VAL A 379 -10.52 3.47 9.70
N SER A 380 -9.35 3.47 10.32
CA SER A 380 -9.20 3.26 11.77
C SER A 380 -9.99 4.29 12.59
N SER A 381 -9.93 5.56 12.20
CA SER A 381 -10.63 6.66 12.87
C SER A 381 -12.15 6.52 12.77
N VAL A 382 -12.66 6.21 11.57
CA VAL A 382 -14.09 5.97 11.33
C VAL A 382 -14.60 4.84 12.22
N ILE A 383 -13.95 3.69 12.16
CA ILE A 383 -14.35 2.51 12.96
C ILE A 383 -14.30 2.78 14.46
N TYR A 384 -13.28 3.50 14.91
CA TYR A 384 -13.15 3.83 16.34
C TYR A 384 -14.26 4.76 16.82
N VAL A 385 -14.57 5.79 16.05
CA VAL A 385 -15.63 6.76 16.38
C VAL A 385 -16.99 6.06 16.39
N GLU A 386 -17.28 5.20 15.43
CA GLU A 386 -18.53 4.42 15.38
C GLU A 386 -18.65 3.46 16.57
N GLY A 387 -17.56 2.77 16.91
CA GLY A 387 -17.52 1.91 18.10
C GLY A 387 -17.81 2.68 19.38
N TRP A 388 -17.29 3.92 19.50
CA TRP A 388 -17.59 4.82 20.62
C TRP A 388 -19.06 5.25 20.63
N ILE A 389 -19.62 5.68 19.49
CA ILE A 389 -21.03 6.10 19.38
C ILE A 389 -21.94 4.95 19.78
N LEU A 390 -21.76 3.77 19.18
CA LEU A 390 -22.57 2.59 19.47
C LEU A 390 -22.50 2.19 20.94
N ARG A 391 -21.33 2.35 21.56
CA ARG A 391 -21.14 2.04 22.98
C ARG A 391 -21.76 3.10 23.89
N LYS A 392 -21.61 4.37 23.56
CA LYS A 392 -22.14 5.49 24.35
C LYS A 392 -23.67 5.52 24.36
N LEU A 393 -24.29 5.23 23.25
CA LEU A 393 -25.74 5.28 23.08
C LEU A 393 -26.44 3.97 23.48
N GLU A 394 -25.68 2.97 23.95
CA GLU A 394 -26.21 1.63 24.27
C GLU A 394 -27.07 1.01 23.15
N LEU A 395 -26.79 1.39 21.91
CA LEU A 395 -27.60 1.02 20.74
C LEU A 395 -27.51 -0.46 20.36
N ARG A 396 -26.65 -1.23 21.07
CA ARG A 396 -26.18 -2.56 20.64
C ARG A 396 -27.08 -3.73 20.93
N HIS A 397 -28.03 -3.62 21.84
CA HIS A 397 -28.55 -4.84 22.51
C HIS A 397 -30.01 -5.22 22.27
N THR A 398 -30.74 -4.50 21.44
CA THR A 398 -32.11 -4.91 21.10
C THR A 398 -32.24 -5.28 19.63
N LEU A 399 -32.65 -6.53 19.35
CA LEU A 399 -32.93 -7.03 18.00
C LEU A 399 -33.86 -6.08 17.22
N LYS A 400 -34.87 -5.49 17.90
CA LYS A 400 -35.81 -4.55 17.29
C LYS A 400 -35.13 -3.25 16.82
N ARG A 401 -34.18 -2.69 17.60
CA ARG A 401 -33.43 -1.50 17.20
C ARG A 401 -32.50 -1.80 16.03
N ARG A 402 -31.83 -2.95 16.04
CA ARG A 402 -30.99 -3.41 14.96
C ARG A 402 -31.74 -3.52 13.63
N GLU A 403 -32.92 -4.12 13.61
CA GLU A 403 -33.73 -4.23 12.41
C GLU A 403 -34.15 -2.86 11.85
N ILE A 404 -34.44 -1.90 12.73
CA ILE A 404 -34.73 -0.51 12.36
C ILE A 404 -33.47 0.14 11.73
N TYR A 405 -32.30 0.02 12.35
CA TYR A 405 -31.05 0.59 11.79
C TYR A 405 -30.73 -0.01 10.43
N HIS A 406 -30.81 -1.33 10.30
CA HIS A 406 -30.55 -1.98 9.01
C HIS A 406 -31.47 -1.44 7.92
N LYS A 407 -32.76 -1.35 8.17
CA LYS A 407 -33.75 -0.87 7.19
C LYS A 407 -33.72 0.62 6.94
N CYS A 408 -33.50 1.43 7.98
CA CYS A 408 -33.62 2.88 7.90
C CYS A 408 -32.30 3.60 7.65
N ILE A 409 -31.15 2.96 7.89
CA ILE A 409 -29.82 3.56 7.74
C ILE A 409 -28.97 2.76 6.74
N THR A 410 -28.72 1.47 7.00
CA THR A 410 -27.78 0.69 6.18
C THR A 410 -28.26 0.56 4.73
N VAL A 411 -29.53 0.18 4.51
CA VAL A 411 -30.08 0.00 3.15
C VAL A 411 -30.13 1.31 2.36
N PRO A 412 -30.67 2.43 2.91
CA PRO A 412 -30.62 3.72 2.23
C PRO A 412 -29.18 4.20 1.98
N ALA A 413 -28.27 4.02 2.94
CA ALA A 413 -26.88 4.43 2.79
C ALA A 413 -26.15 3.66 1.68
N VAL A 414 -26.39 2.35 1.54
CA VAL A 414 -25.86 1.57 0.40
C VAL A 414 -26.41 2.12 -0.92
N PHE A 415 -27.68 2.45 -0.98
CA PHE A 415 -28.27 3.06 -2.18
C PHE A 415 -27.66 4.44 -2.48
N VAL A 416 -27.48 5.29 -1.47
CA VAL A 416 -26.80 6.59 -1.60
C VAL A 416 -25.38 6.40 -2.13
N CYS A 417 -24.62 5.43 -1.61
CA CYS A 417 -23.28 5.09 -2.14
C CYS A 417 -23.33 4.74 -3.63
N LEU A 418 -24.27 3.91 -4.05
CA LEU A 418 -24.43 3.54 -5.47
C LEU A 418 -24.74 4.77 -6.34
N VAL A 419 -25.63 5.64 -5.89
CA VAL A 419 -25.95 6.91 -6.60
C VAL A 419 -24.72 7.79 -6.69
N LEU A 420 -23.99 7.98 -5.58
CA LEU A 420 -22.75 8.79 -5.56
C LEU A 420 -21.66 8.18 -6.45
N CYS A 421 -21.52 6.86 -6.51
CA CYS A 421 -20.63 6.20 -7.46
C CYS A 421 -20.99 6.53 -8.91
N LEU A 422 -22.29 6.60 -9.24
CA LEU A 422 -22.75 7.00 -10.57
C LEU A 422 -22.48 8.49 -10.85
N VAL A 423 -22.68 9.36 -9.85
CA VAL A 423 -22.40 10.81 -9.95
C VAL A 423 -20.92 11.05 -10.20
N PHE A 424 -20.06 10.41 -9.40
CA PHE A 424 -18.60 10.57 -9.49
C PHE A 424 -17.91 9.57 -10.41
N ARG A 425 -18.65 8.93 -11.32
CA ARG A 425 -18.08 7.93 -12.26
C ARG A 425 -16.91 8.43 -13.10
N GLY A 426 -16.76 9.77 -13.25
CA GLY A 426 -15.61 10.39 -13.92
C GLY A 426 -14.28 9.96 -13.32
N ASN A 427 -14.18 9.83 -11.99
CA ASN A 427 -12.97 9.37 -11.30
C ASN A 427 -12.61 7.90 -11.57
N LEU A 428 -13.49 7.12 -12.18
CA LEU A 428 -13.13 5.75 -12.60
C LEU A 428 -12.08 5.77 -13.72
N LYS A 429 -11.99 6.86 -14.50
CA LYS A 429 -10.96 7.03 -15.54
C LYS A 429 -9.55 7.16 -14.94
N ASP A 430 -9.45 7.66 -13.71
CA ASP A 430 -8.20 7.82 -13.00
C ASP A 430 -7.81 6.56 -12.22
N SER A 431 -8.67 5.53 -12.26
CA SER A 431 -8.40 4.26 -11.58
C SER A 431 -7.37 3.42 -12.31
N LEU A 432 -6.60 2.66 -11.55
CA LEU A 432 -5.65 1.68 -12.07
C LEU A 432 -6.32 0.66 -13.00
N PHE A 433 -7.55 0.24 -12.69
CA PHE A 433 -8.34 -0.65 -13.54
C PHE A 433 -8.57 -0.06 -14.93
N TYR A 434 -9.04 1.20 -14.99
CA TYR A 434 -9.32 1.86 -16.25
C TYR A 434 -8.05 2.08 -17.07
N SER A 435 -6.99 2.58 -16.43
CA SER A 435 -5.68 2.78 -17.06
C SER A 435 -5.15 1.47 -17.69
N SER A 436 -5.23 0.37 -16.95
CA SER A 436 -4.79 -0.95 -17.42
C SER A 436 -5.65 -1.49 -18.56
N CYS A 437 -6.98 -1.37 -18.46
CA CYS A 437 -7.88 -1.76 -19.53
C CYS A 437 -7.65 -0.92 -20.80
N SER A 438 -7.48 0.40 -20.65
CA SER A 438 -7.22 1.31 -21.76
C SER A 438 -5.90 0.99 -22.46
N TYR A 439 -4.84 0.74 -21.70
CA TYR A 439 -3.52 0.39 -22.21
C TYR A 439 -3.53 -0.94 -22.98
N ILE A 440 -4.28 -1.93 -22.49
CA ILE A 440 -4.48 -3.21 -23.21
C ILE A 440 -5.34 -3.03 -24.47
N ALA A 441 -6.48 -2.32 -24.34
CA ALA A 441 -7.45 -2.20 -25.43
C ALA A 441 -6.97 -1.31 -26.59
N SER A 442 -6.09 -0.33 -26.32
CA SER A 442 -5.48 0.52 -27.35
C SER A 442 -4.43 -0.21 -28.21
N GLY A 443 -3.99 -1.40 -27.80
CA GLY A 443 -2.89 -2.13 -28.43
C GLY A 443 -1.50 -1.74 -27.97
N GLN A 444 -1.36 -0.65 -27.19
CA GLN A 444 -0.06 -0.14 -26.70
C GLN A 444 0.69 -1.15 -25.83
N ALA A 445 -0.05 -1.95 -25.04
CA ALA A 445 0.55 -3.03 -24.26
C ALA A 445 1.19 -4.12 -25.11
N ALA A 446 0.54 -4.49 -26.23
CA ALA A 446 1.07 -5.47 -27.18
C ALA A 446 2.30 -4.93 -27.92
N ASP A 447 2.24 -3.68 -28.34
CA ASP A 447 3.32 -2.94 -29.00
C ASP A 447 4.57 -2.84 -28.11
N PHE A 448 4.38 -2.41 -26.85
CA PHE A 448 5.46 -2.38 -25.86
C PHE A 448 6.09 -3.77 -25.64
N LYS A 449 5.26 -4.81 -25.56
CA LYS A 449 5.74 -6.19 -25.40
C LYS A 449 6.63 -6.61 -26.57
N GLU A 450 6.20 -6.34 -27.81
CA GLU A 450 6.96 -6.70 -29.03
C GLU A 450 8.30 -5.95 -29.09
N GLN A 451 8.29 -4.64 -28.78
CA GLN A 451 9.48 -3.81 -28.74
C GLN A 451 10.50 -4.31 -27.70
N MET A 452 10.03 -4.60 -26.49
CA MET A 452 10.88 -5.15 -25.42
C MET A 452 11.43 -6.53 -25.79
N GLU A 453 10.63 -7.41 -26.39
CA GLU A 453 11.10 -8.72 -26.86
C GLU A 453 12.13 -8.60 -28.00
N SER A 454 12.00 -7.57 -28.83
CA SER A 454 13.00 -7.25 -29.87
C SER A 454 14.32 -6.78 -29.25
N GLN A 455 14.25 -5.86 -28.28
CA GLN A 455 15.43 -5.38 -27.54
C GLN A 455 16.13 -6.53 -26.80
N GLU A 456 15.36 -7.36 -26.07
CA GLU A 456 15.89 -8.50 -25.32
C GLU A 456 16.63 -9.50 -26.21
N ARG A 457 16.20 -9.74 -27.45
CA ARG A 457 16.92 -10.62 -28.40
C ARG A 457 18.32 -10.11 -28.70
N ILE A 458 18.49 -8.80 -28.90
CA ILE A 458 19.78 -8.18 -29.18
C ILE A 458 20.65 -8.16 -27.90
N LEU A 459 20.04 -7.79 -26.78
CA LEU A 459 20.75 -7.68 -25.51
C LEU A 459 21.28 -9.02 -24.98
N ARG A 460 20.60 -10.12 -25.27
CA ARG A 460 21.00 -11.47 -24.85
C ARG A 460 21.94 -12.19 -25.81
N ASP A 461 22.21 -11.64 -26.96
CA ASP A 461 23.16 -12.20 -27.90
C ASP A 461 24.60 -11.81 -27.52
N ASP A 462 25.36 -12.72 -26.94
CA ASP A 462 26.72 -12.49 -26.45
C ASP A 462 27.73 -12.10 -27.55
N SER A 463 27.41 -12.40 -28.83
CA SER A 463 28.20 -11.99 -29.97
C SER A 463 28.12 -10.50 -30.28
N ILE A 464 27.03 -9.84 -29.83
CA ILE A 464 26.80 -8.41 -30.02
C ILE A 464 27.35 -7.65 -28.82
N LYS A 465 28.41 -6.84 -29.02
CA LYS A 465 28.99 -6.00 -27.97
C LYS A 465 28.40 -4.59 -27.96
N GLU A 466 28.10 -4.05 -29.13
CA GLU A 466 27.46 -2.74 -29.29
C GLU A 466 25.99 -2.96 -29.69
N ALA A 467 25.08 -2.70 -28.78
CA ALA A 467 23.65 -2.96 -28.99
C ALA A 467 22.88 -1.71 -29.46
N TYR A 468 22.40 -1.76 -30.68
CA TYR A 468 21.53 -0.76 -31.29
C TYR A 468 20.08 -1.24 -31.21
N LEU A 469 19.28 -0.63 -30.34
CA LEU A 469 17.93 -1.08 -30.01
C LEU A 469 16.86 -0.26 -30.73
N CYS A 470 15.73 -0.87 -31.03
CA CYS A 470 14.56 -0.10 -31.43
C CYS A 470 14.04 0.76 -30.25
N PRO A 471 13.60 2.00 -30.49
CA PRO A 471 12.98 2.80 -29.43
C PRO A 471 11.69 2.14 -28.95
N THR A 472 11.33 2.37 -27.69
CA THR A 472 10.06 1.92 -27.14
C THR A 472 9.01 3.01 -27.27
N ASN A 473 7.75 2.58 -27.39
CA ASN A 473 6.58 3.45 -27.32
C ASN A 473 6.63 4.33 -26.05
N PRO A 474 6.43 5.67 -26.13
CA PRO A 474 6.44 6.55 -24.99
C PRO A 474 5.24 6.35 -24.05
N GLU A 475 4.16 5.75 -24.54
CA GLU A 475 2.95 5.47 -23.76
C GLU A 475 3.17 4.24 -22.88
N GLN A 476 3.35 4.46 -21.61
CA GLN A 476 3.68 3.39 -20.64
C GLN A 476 2.46 2.86 -19.89
N GLY A 477 1.32 3.55 -19.97
CA GLY A 477 0.14 3.19 -19.18
C GLY A 477 0.46 3.16 -17.67
N PRO A 478 0.04 2.09 -16.95
CA PRO A 478 0.33 1.93 -15.53
C PRO A 478 1.72 1.35 -15.23
N LEU A 479 2.47 0.92 -16.26
CA LEU A 479 3.79 0.29 -16.09
C LEU A 479 4.84 1.33 -15.71
N MET A 480 5.97 0.85 -15.17
CA MET A 480 7.18 1.64 -15.01
C MET A 480 8.18 1.25 -16.09
N HIS A 481 8.65 2.23 -16.81
CA HIS A 481 9.67 2.03 -17.82
C HIS A 481 10.57 3.26 -17.94
N MET A 482 11.87 3.05 -17.80
CA MET A 482 12.92 4.03 -18.09
C MET A 482 13.60 3.58 -19.39
N PRO A 483 13.25 4.16 -20.56
CA PRO A 483 13.71 3.67 -21.84
C PRO A 483 15.20 3.88 -22.03
N VAL A 484 15.82 3.00 -22.79
CA VAL A 484 17.12 3.26 -23.42
C VAL A 484 16.91 4.38 -24.44
N ILE A 485 17.85 5.33 -24.49
CA ILE A 485 17.79 6.52 -25.36
C ILE A 485 19.01 6.60 -26.29
N LYS A 486 19.03 7.57 -27.21
CA LYS A 486 20.09 7.75 -28.19
C LYS A 486 21.48 8.09 -27.56
N ASN A 487 21.51 8.64 -26.35
CA ASN A 487 22.78 8.94 -25.67
C ASN A 487 23.33 7.69 -24.96
N PRO A 488 24.42 7.03 -25.44
CA PRO A 488 24.94 5.83 -24.80
C PRO A 488 25.45 6.07 -23.37
N GLU A 489 25.85 7.31 -23.03
CA GLU A 489 26.28 7.68 -21.68
C GLU A 489 25.13 7.94 -20.71
N ALA A 490 23.87 7.86 -21.17
CA ALA A 490 22.72 8.00 -20.30
C ALA A 490 22.71 6.88 -19.23
N PHE A 491 22.17 7.22 -18.05
CA PHE A 491 22.13 6.30 -16.92
C PHE A 491 21.49 4.95 -17.28
N THR A 492 20.31 4.96 -17.91
CA THR A 492 19.61 3.72 -18.28
C THR A 492 20.40 2.88 -19.25
N ASN A 493 21.04 3.51 -20.26
CA ASN A 493 21.84 2.83 -21.26
C ASN A 493 23.03 2.09 -20.62
N ARG A 494 23.75 2.77 -19.70
CA ARG A 494 24.89 2.18 -18.99
C ARG A 494 24.49 1.02 -18.08
N VAL A 495 23.40 1.16 -17.31
CA VAL A 495 22.97 0.09 -16.38
C VAL A 495 22.43 -1.14 -17.14
N VAL A 496 21.75 -0.94 -18.26
CA VAL A 496 21.35 -2.02 -19.15
C VAL A 496 22.58 -2.70 -19.77
N GLY A 497 23.55 -1.91 -20.25
CA GLY A 497 24.83 -2.43 -20.76
C GLY A 497 25.55 -3.29 -19.72
N ASN A 498 25.71 -2.79 -18.50
CA ASN A 498 26.36 -3.52 -17.41
C ASN A 498 25.63 -4.81 -17.06
N PHE A 499 24.29 -4.80 -17.07
CA PHE A 499 23.49 -6.00 -16.77
C PHE A 499 23.72 -7.09 -17.83
N TYR A 500 23.64 -6.74 -19.12
CA TYR A 500 23.78 -7.68 -20.24
C TYR A 500 25.22 -7.88 -20.73
N GLY A 501 26.23 -7.26 -20.11
CA GLY A 501 27.64 -7.37 -20.52
C GLY A 501 27.95 -6.78 -21.92
N LYS A 502 27.27 -5.66 -22.23
CA LYS A 502 27.48 -4.89 -23.48
C LYS A 502 28.43 -3.73 -23.26
N ASP A 503 29.29 -3.47 -24.23
CA ASP A 503 30.21 -2.34 -24.20
C ASP A 503 29.49 -1.01 -24.47
N MET A 504 28.42 -1.05 -25.29
CA MET A 504 27.57 0.10 -25.59
C MET A 504 26.13 -0.34 -25.82
N VAL A 505 25.18 0.46 -25.31
CA VAL A 505 23.74 0.31 -25.59
C VAL A 505 23.19 1.68 -26.00
N THR A 506 22.47 1.73 -27.11
CA THR A 506 21.85 2.96 -27.62
C THR A 506 20.62 2.62 -28.47
N THR A 507 19.78 3.61 -28.78
CA THR A 507 18.68 3.44 -29.75
C THR A 507 19.11 3.89 -31.13
N THR A 508 18.47 3.30 -32.15
CA THR A 508 18.69 3.62 -33.58
C THR A 508 18.17 5.00 -34.00
N GLU A 509 17.25 5.58 -33.23
CA GLU A 509 16.64 6.90 -33.46
C GLU A 509 16.64 7.78 -32.19
#